data_893e1100a1f3ca27a8089c57b665e466
#
_entry.id   893e1100a1f3ca27a8089c57b665e466
#
_cell.length_a   1.000
_cell.length_b   1.000
_cell.length_c   1.000
_cell.angle_alpha   90.00
_cell.angle_beta   90.00
_cell.angle_gamma   90.00
#
_symmetry.space_group_name_H-M   'P 1'
#
loop_
_entity.id
_entity.type
_entity.pdbx_description
1 polymer ?
#
loop_
_entity_poly.entity_id
_entity_poly.type
_entity_poly.pdbx_seq_one_letter_code
_entity_poly.pdbx_strand_id
1 'polypeptide(L)'
;MKFKLIVLALLLSMCSNVTQENNKEIRVVSLSTTHTEVIQTLGGQDTLVAIDAFSEVDFPVERIDAYTVTAEELVPLKPDVVIIAFDFNGIVDGLESQEINYVLLPPAKTLDDVYSQIETVGDIINKRSEARTKVRDMKLEINRILDDSNFGNVSVYHEIGYTYGIYSVNNDSLIGQIYNSIGVENIASQEEDPFGSGYPALSEEAVIESNPDFIVVGHSDYLNKDLSIRDGWGNLTAVQNSNVYFLDDTLASNWGTTTVELVKSLSGVFEESAQTNVYSDYLLLLSFIVLVTMLFVFTRKTTKETA
;
A
#
# COMPACT_ATOMS: atom_id res chain seq x y z
N MET A 1 32.94 24.30 -59.75
CA MET A 1 31.73 24.46 -58.92
C MET A 1 30.76 23.25 -58.92
N LYS A 2 31.12 22.12 -59.56
CA LYS A 2 30.26 20.89 -59.61
C LYS A 2 30.64 19.77 -58.61
N PHE A 3 31.78 19.89 -57.94
CA PHE A 3 32.27 18.85 -57.03
C PHE A 3 31.72 18.98 -55.55
N LYS A 4 31.26 20.18 -55.14
CA LYS A 4 30.68 20.40 -53.80
C LYS A 4 29.23 19.93 -53.64
N LEU A 5 28.49 19.77 -54.75
CA LEU A 5 27.08 19.35 -54.72
C LEU A 5 26.92 17.83 -54.56
N ILE A 6 27.91 17.02 -54.97
CA ILE A 6 27.86 15.56 -54.90
C ILE A 6 28.16 15.06 -53.49
N VAL A 7 29.00 15.75 -52.74
CA VAL A 7 29.34 15.37 -51.34
C VAL A 7 28.20 15.66 -50.40
N LEU A 8 27.38 16.71 -50.65
CA LEU A 8 26.22 17.04 -49.84
C LEU A 8 25.06 16.05 -50.06
N ALA A 9 24.89 15.52 -51.26
CA ALA A 9 23.87 14.50 -51.56
C ALA A 9 24.20 13.13 -50.97
N LEU A 10 25.49 12.79 -50.82
CA LEU A 10 25.93 11.54 -50.17
C LEU A 10 25.80 11.61 -48.64
N LEU A 11 25.94 12.76 -48.02
CA LEU A 11 25.72 12.94 -46.58
C LEU A 11 24.23 12.92 -46.19
N LEU A 12 23.32 13.33 -47.07
CA LEU A 12 21.88 13.23 -46.85
C LEU A 12 21.33 11.82 -47.08
N SER A 13 22.04 10.97 -47.86
CA SER A 13 21.68 9.56 -48.05
C SER A 13 22.11 8.64 -46.90
N MET A 14 23.01 9.08 -46.03
CA MET A 14 23.44 8.29 -44.86
C MET A 14 22.57 8.51 -43.60
N CYS A 15 21.67 9.50 -43.59
CA CYS A 15 20.74 9.75 -42.48
C CYS A 15 19.38 9.02 -42.62
N SER A 16 19.17 8.22 -43.66
CA SER A 16 17.86 7.56 -43.89
C SER A 16 17.86 6.04 -43.62
N ASN A 17 18.92 5.48 -43.04
CA ASN A 17 18.87 4.15 -42.45
C ASN A 17 18.78 4.26 -40.91
N VAL A 18 17.78 4.95 -40.41
CA VAL A 18 17.17 4.56 -39.14
C VAL A 18 16.50 3.21 -39.44
N THR A 19 17.18 2.13 -39.07
CA THR A 19 16.53 0.83 -38.94
C THR A 19 15.28 1.08 -38.13
N GLN A 20 14.10 0.97 -38.76
CA GLN A 20 12.90 0.64 -38.01
C GLN A 20 13.24 -0.73 -37.39
N GLU A 21 13.78 -0.72 -36.17
CA GLU A 21 13.56 -1.85 -35.30
C GLU A 21 12.07 -2.08 -35.33
N ASN A 22 11.70 -3.26 -35.81
CA ASN A 22 10.34 -3.75 -35.79
C ASN A 22 10.02 -3.88 -34.31
N ASN A 23 9.58 -2.78 -33.72
CA ASN A 23 9.19 -2.71 -32.32
C ASN A 23 7.88 -3.52 -32.25
N LYS A 24 8.02 -4.86 -32.23
CA LYS A 24 6.90 -5.74 -31.95
C LYS A 24 6.40 -5.31 -30.56
N GLU A 25 5.22 -4.77 -30.53
CA GLU A 25 4.55 -4.38 -29.30
C GLU A 25 4.45 -5.62 -28.40
N ILE A 26 5.01 -5.53 -27.19
CA ILE A 26 4.99 -6.65 -26.25
C ILE A 26 3.55 -6.92 -25.83
N ARG A 27 3.18 -8.19 -25.73
CA ARG A 27 1.83 -8.66 -25.36
C ARG A 27 1.85 -9.20 -23.94
N VAL A 28 1.24 -8.50 -23.02
CA VAL A 28 1.22 -8.83 -21.60
C VAL A 28 -0.18 -9.30 -21.19
N VAL A 29 -0.25 -10.43 -20.51
CA VAL A 29 -1.40 -10.82 -19.70
C VAL A 29 -1.04 -10.51 -18.24
N SER A 30 -1.86 -9.70 -17.56
CA SER A 30 -1.65 -9.38 -16.15
C SER A 30 -2.74 -10.04 -15.29
N LEU A 31 -2.39 -11.11 -14.59
CA LEU A 31 -3.28 -11.81 -13.64
C LEU A 31 -3.09 -11.26 -12.21
N SER A 32 -3.00 -9.92 -12.11
CA SER A 32 -2.80 -9.23 -10.83
C SER A 32 -3.30 -7.80 -10.94
N THR A 33 -4.20 -7.41 -10.05
CA THR A 33 -4.73 -6.04 -9.96
C THR A 33 -3.61 -5.03 -9.71
N THR A 34 -2.69 -5.34 -8.79
CA THR A 34 -1.51 -4.52 -8.48
C THR A 34 -0.65 -4.25 -9.70
N HIS A 35 -0.29 -5.30 -10.45
CA HIS A 35 0.61 -5.13 -11.60
C HIS A 35 -0.09 -4.50 -12.80
N THR A 36 -1.40 -4.70 -12.95
CA THR A 36 -2.22 -3.97 -13.93
C THR A 36 -2.21 -2.47 -13.63
N GLU A 37 -2.35 -2.06 -12.36
CA GLU A 37 -2.25 -0.66 -11.92
C GLU A 37 -0.86 -0.08 -12.21
N VAL A 38 0.20 -0.82 -11.90
CA VAL A 38 1.59 -0.41 -12.20
C VAL A 38 1.77 -0.18 -13.70
N ILE A 39 1.31 -1.12 -14.56
CA ILE A 39 1.40 -0.99 -16.02
C ILE A 39 0.70 0.27 -16.51
N GLN A 40 -0.52 0.56 -16.01
CA GLN A 40 -1.25 1.78 -16.35
C GLN A 40 -0.49 3.03 -15.91
N THR A 41 -0.03 3.07 -14.67
CA THR A 41 0.71 4.22 -14.12
C THR A 41 1.98 4.53 -14.91
N LEU A 42 2.64 3.51 -15.45
CA LEU A 42 3.82 3.66 -16.30
C LEU A 42 3.48 3.99 -17.76
N GLY A 43 2.18 4.10 -18.13
CA GLY A 43 1.74 4.38 -19.50
C GLY A 43 1.97 3.20 -20.45
N GLY A 44 1.81 1.98 -19.93
CA GLY A 44 1.99 0.73 -20.68
C GLY A 44 0.68 0.01 -21.05
N GLN A 45 -0.48 0.66 -20.93
CA GLN A 45 -1.80 0.04 -21.18
C GLN A 45 -1.94 -0.62 -22.55
N ASP A 46 -1.25 -0.10 -23.57
CA ASP A 46 -1.27 -0.65 -24.94
C ASP A 46 -0.62 -2.04 -25.02
N THR A 47 0.19 -2.42 -24.04
CA THR A 47 0.81 -3.75 -23.97
C THR A 47 -0.13 -4.83 -23.45
N LEU A 48 -1.23 -4.42 -22.74
CA LEU A 48 -2.15 -5.35 -22.09
C LEU A 48 -3.09 -6.00 -23.10
N VAL A 49 -3.05 -7.33 -23.21
CA VAL A 49 -3.97 -8.12 -24.05
C VAL A 49 -5.07 -8.76 -23.22
N ALA A 50 -4.82 -9.01 -21.93
CA ALA A 50 -5.82 -9.40 -20.95
C ALA A 50 -5.36 -9.00 -19.54
N ILE A 51 -6.33 -8.81 -18.65
CA ILE A 51 -6.10 -8.43 -17.25
C ILE A 51 -6.94 -9.27 -16.31
N ASP A 52 -6.57 -9.29 -15.03
CA ASP A 52 -7.41 -9.85 -13.97
C ASP A 52 -8.80 -9.18 -13.94
N ALA A 53 -9.83 -9.99 -13.71
CA ALA A 53 -11.22 -9.54 -13.75
C ALA A 53 -11.55 -8.43 -12.75
N PHE A 54 -10.81 -8.38 -11.63
CA PHE A 54 -10.97 -7.39 -10.56
C PHE A 54 -10.12 -6.13 -10.77
N SER A 55 -9.29 -6.07 -11.82
CA SER A 55 -8.52 -4.87 -12.17
C SER A 55 -9.43 -3.72 -12.59
N GLU A 56 -9.16 -2.51 -12.13
CA GLU A 56 -9.91 -1.31 -12.50
C GLU A 56 -9.19 -0.59 -13.65
N VAL A 57 -9.84 -0.58 -14.83
CA VAL A 57 -9.34 0.10 -16.03
C VAL A 57 -10.50 0.76 -16.77
N ASP A 58 -10.23 1.88 -17.48
CA ASP A 58 -11.20 2.67 -18.24
C ASP A 58 -11.14 2.43 -19.77
N PHE A 59 -10.37 1.43 -20.20
CA PHE A 59 -10.24 1.04 -21.60
C PHE A 59 -10.70 -0.41 -21.83
N PRO A 60 -11.14 -0.75 -23.05
CA PRO A 60 -11.59 -2.11 -23.37
C PRO A 60 -10.41 -3.06 -23.44
N VAL A 61 -10.44 -4.13 -22.62
CA VAL A 61 -9.45 -5.20 -22.58
C VAL A 61 -10.14 -6.47 -22.11
N GLU A 62 -9.63 -7.64 -22.52
CA GLU A 62 -10.13 -8.93 -22.07
C GLU A 62 -9.92 -9.09 -20.55
N ARG A 63 -10.95 -9.60 -19.85
CA ARG A 63 -10.93 -9.81 -18.41
C ARG A 63 -10.95 -11.29 -18.08
N ILE A 64 -10.04 -11.73 -17.24
CA ILE A 64 -9.81 -13.13 -16.88
C ILE A 64 -9.82 -13.25 -15.37
N ASP A 65 -10.51 -14.22 -14.83
CA ASP A 65 -10.47 -14.54 -13.42
C ASP A 65 -9.17 -15.28 -13.08
N ALA A 66 -8.24 -14.58 -12.41
CA ALA A 66 -6.93 -15.12 -12.04
C ALA A 66 -7.00 -16.32 -11.09
N TYR A 67 -8.12 -16.50 -10.35
CA TYR A 67 -8.29 -17.62 -9.42
C TYR A 67 -8.64 -18.95 -10.12
N THR A 68 -9.20 -18.88 -11.34
CA THR A 68 -9.77 -20.06 -12.01
C THR A 68 -9.15 -20.34 -13.38
N VAL A 69 -8.47 -19.37 -13.99
CA VAL A 69 -7.90 -19.49 -15.33
C VAL A 69 -6.87 -20.62 -15.42
N THR A 70 -6.83 -21.29 -16.56
CA THR A 70 -5.81 -22.27 -16.94
C THR A 70 -4.85 -21.70 -17.98
N ALA A 71 -3.65 -22.27 -18.07
CA ALA A 71 -2.67 -21.83 -19.08
C ALA A 71 -3.15 -22.06 -20.51
N GLU A 72 -3.95 -23.12 -20.77
CA GLU A 72 -4.54 -23.41 -22.06
C GLU A 72 -5.45 -22.29 -22.55
N GLU A 73 -6.18 -21.64 -21.64
CA GLU A 73 -7.07 -20.51 -21.96
C GLU A 73 -6.28 -19.27 -22.37
N LEU A 74 -5.01 -19.16 -21.98
CA LEU A 74 -4.12 -18.03 -22.34
C LEU A 74 -3.44 -18.24 -23.70
N VAL A 75 -3.31 -19.46 -24.22
CA VAL A 75 -2.65 -19.76 -25.50
C VAL A 75 -3.21 -18.94 -26.67
N PRO A 76 -4.56 -18.78 -26.84
CA PRO A 76 -5.11 -17.98 -27.95
C PRO A 76 -4.72 -16.50 -27.91
N LEU A 77 -4.44 -15.97 -26.73
CA LEU A 77 -4.03 -14.57 -26.52
C LEU A 77 -2.59 -14.31 -27.02
N LYS A 78 -1.79 -15.35 -27.20
CA LYS A 78 -0.39 -15.28 -27.62
C LYS A 78 0.41 -14.24 -26.82
N PRO A 79 0.41 -14.33 -25.48
CA PRO A 79 1.19 -13.42 -24.67
C PRO A 79 2.69 -13.63 -24.90
N ASP A 80 3.47 -12.55 -24.88
CA ASP A 80 4.92 -12.63 -24.80
C ASP A 80 5.35 -12.89 -23.34
N VAL A 81 4.53 -12.47 -22.37
CA VAL A 81 4.73 -12.72 -20.92
C VAL A 81 3.40 -12.66 -20.15
N VAL A 82 3.28 -13.50 -19.13
CA VAL A 82 2.19 -13.47 -18.16
C VAL A 82 2.75 -13.01 -16.80
N ILE A 83 2.17 -11.97 -16.22
CA ILE A 83 2.50 -11.51 -14.85
C ILE A 83 1.50 -12.11 -13.89
N ILE A 84 1.97 -12.82 -12.87
CA ILE A 84 1.17 -13.48 -11.84
C ILE A 84 1.63 -13.06 -10.45
N ALA A 85 0.68 -12.89 -9.53
CA ALA A 85 0.97 -12.61 -8.11
C ALA A 85 0.94 -13.88 -7.25
N PHE A 86 0.13 -14.85 -7.65
CA PHE A 86 -0.07 -16.10 -6.91
C PHE A 86 -0.15 -17.28 -7.88
N ASP A 87 0.38 -18.42 -7.45
CA ASP A 87 0.26 -19.67 -8.19
C ASP A 87 -1.08 -20.38 -7.86
N PHE A 88 -2.18 -19.78 -8.32
CA PHE A 88 -3.49 -20.38 -8.15
C PHE A 88 -3.68 -21.55 -9.14
N ASN A 89 -4.28 -22.63 -8.68
CA ASN A 89 -4.60 -23.84 -9.47
C ASN A 89 -3.41 -24.44 -10.25
N GLY A 90 -2.17 -24.19 -9.82
CA GLY A 90 -0.98 -24.68 -10.53
C GLY A 90 -0.77 -23.98 -11.88
N ILE A 91 -1.14 -22.71 -11.99
CA ILE A 91 -1.00 -21.93 -13.24
C ILE A 91 0.45 -21.90 -13.71
N VAL A 92 1.43 -21.93 -12.78
CA VAL A 92 2.87 -21.96 -13.10
C VAL A 92 3.23 -23.20 -13.91
N ASP A 93 2.87 -24.39 -13.40
CA ASP A 93 3.12 -25.65 -14.11
C ASP A 93 2.43 -25.68 -15.49
N GLY A 94 1.23 -25.12 -15.56
CA GLY A 94 0.49 -24.96 -16.82
C GLY A 94 1.21 -24.09 -17.82
N LEU A 95 1.69 -22.90 -17.41
CA LEU A 95 2.44 -21.96 -18.25
C LEU A 95 3.76 -22.59 -18.77
N GLU A 96 4.49 -23.28 -17.89
CA GLU A 96 5.70 -24.03 -18.29
C GLU A 96 5.39 -25.11 -19.33
N SER A 97 4.32 -25.87 -19.13
CA SER A 97 3.89 -26.93 -20.06
C SER A 97 3.49 -26.39 -21.44
N GLN A 98 2.96 -25.17 -21.51
CA GLN A 98 2.58 -24.46 -22.73
C GLN A 98 3.70 -23.61 -23.34
N GLU A 99 4.91 -23.63 -22.73
CA GLU A 99 6.07 -22.81 -23.14
C GLU A 99 5.72 -21.30 -23.15
N ILE A 100 4.84 -20.83 -22.23
CA ILE A 100 4.49 -19.43 -22.06
C ILE A 100 5.41 -18.81 -21.02
N ASN A 101 6.09 -17.72 -21.38
CA ASN A 101 6.92 -16.99 -20.40
C ASN A 101 6.04 -16.36 -19.33
N TYR A 102 6.48 -16.40 -18.09
CA TYR A 102 5.80 -15.76 -16.97
C TYR A 102 6.79 -15.12 -16.00
N VAL A 103 6.27 -14.21 -15.18
CA VAL A 103 6.99 -13.63 -14.05
C VAL A 103 6.06 -13.69 -12.82
N LEU A 104 6.52 -14.36 -11.77
CA LEU A 104 5.83 -14.41 -10.48
C LEU A 104 6.32 -13.26 -9.60
N LEU A 105 5.42 -12.34 -9.26
CA LEU A 105 5.65 -11.18 -8.42
C LEU A 105 4.68 -11.25 -7.22
N PRO A 106 5.05 -11.97 -6.14
CA PRO A 106 4.17 -12.18 -5.00
C PRO A 106 3.94 -10.89 -4.21
N PRO A 107 2.97 -10.85 -3.26
CA PRO A 107 2.76 -9.71 -2.39
C PRO A 107 4.06 -9.21 -1.77
N ALA A 108 4.32 -7.91 -1.93
CA ALA A 108 5.50 -7.27 -1.37
C ALA A 108 5.44 -7.28 0.16
N LYS A 109 6.55 -7.63 0.79
CA LYS A 109 6.70 -7.62 2.26
C LYS A 109 7.38 -6.35 2.76
N THR A 110 8.12 -5.69 1.88
CA THR A 110 8.89 -4.48 2.19
C THR A 110 8.67 -3.41 1.11
N LEU A 111 9.01 -2.17 1.43
CA LEU A 111 9.03 -1.09 0.45
C LEU A 111 10.04 -1.35 -0.68
N ASP A 112 11.16 -2.02 -0.39
CA ASP A 112 12.14 -2.37 -1.42
C ASP A 112 11.59 -3.43 -2.39
N ASP A 113 10.74 -4.36 -1.93
CA ASP A 113 10.03 -5.30 -2.81
C ASP A 113 9.08 -4.53 -3.74
N VAL A 114 8.31 -3.58 -3.21
CA VAL A 114 7.43 -2.70 -4.02
C VAL A 114 8.22 -2.02 -5.13
N TYR A 115 9.33 -1.38 -4.79
CA TYR A 115 10.16 -0.67 -5.76
C TYR A 115 10.75 -1.60 -6.82
N SER A 116 11.25 -2.75 -6.39
CA SER A 116 11.82 -3.77 -7.29
C SER A 116 10.79 -4.31 -8.27
N GLN A 117 9.56 -4.55 -7.80
CA GLN A 117 8.47 -5.04 -8.66
C GLN A 117 8.03 -3.98 -9.69
N ILE A 118 7.93 -2.70 -9.30
CA ILE A 118 7.64 -1.60 -10.23
C ILE A 118 8.71 -1.50 -11.31
N GLU A 119 10.00 -1.59 -10.94
CA GLU A 119 11.10 -1.57 -11.92
C GLU A 119 11.06 -2.80 -12.84
N THR A 120 10.77 -4.00 -12.29
CA THR A 120 10.62 -5.23 -13.07
C THR A 120 9.51 -5.13 -14.10
N VAL A 121 8.32 -4.63 -13.70
CA VAL A 121 7.21 -4.38 -14.62
C VAL A 121 7.62 -3.37 -15.68
N GLY A 122 8.30 -2.28 -15.30
CA GLY A 122 8.81 -1.29 -16.23
C GLY A 122 9.80 -1.87 -17.28
N ASP A 123 10.63 -2.81 -16.85
CA ASP A 123 11.54 -3.52 -17.77
C ASP A 123 10.77 -4.41 -18.74
N ILE A 124 9.76 -5.14 -18.26
CA ILE A 124 8.89 -6.01 -19.08
C ILE A 124 8.20 -5.22 -20.19
N ILE A 125 7.60 -4.07 -19.86
CA ILE A 125 6.81 -3.27 -20.81
C ILE A 125 7.64 -2.21 -21.57
N ASN A 126 8.97 -2.26 -21.52
CA ASN A 126 9.90 -1.27 -22.09
C ASN A 126 9.71 0.16 -21.57
N LYS A 127 9.31 0.33 -20.30
CA LYS A 127 9.10 1.60 -19.60
C LYS A 127 10.08 1.79 -18.42
N ARG A 128 11.32 1.34 -18.58
CA ARG A 128 12.36 1.39 -17.53
C ARG A 128 12.61 2.79 -16.99
N SER A 129 12.59 3.81 -17.86
CA SER A 129 12.85 5.19 -17.46
C SER A 129 11.72 5.73 -16.59
N GLU A 130 10.49 5.47 -16.98
CA GLU A 130 9.26 5.85 -16.28
C GLU A 130 9.19 5.16 -14.92
N ALA A 131 9.48 3.86 -14.87
CA ALA A 131 9.51 3.07 -13.63
C ALA A 131 10.54 3.63 -12.63
N ARG A 132 11.78 3.88 -13.05
CA ARG A 132 12.82 4.46 -12.20
C ARG A 132 12.46 5.85 -11.70
N THR A 133 11.82 6.66 -12.54
CA THR A 133 11.35 7.99 -12.15
C THR A 133 10.26 7.86 -11.09
N LYS A 134 9.26 7.00 -11.31
CA LYS A 134 8.17 6.73 -10.35
C LYS A 134 8.72 6.23 -9.02
N VAL A 135 9.61 5.24 -9.04
CA VAL A 135 10.24 4.69 -7.82
C VAL A 135 11.02 5.76 -7.04
N ARG A 136 11.80 6.59 -7.74
CA ARG A 136 12.53 7.69 -7.10
C ARG A 136 11.56 8.66 -6.41
N ASP A 137 10.50 9.05 -7.09
CA ASP A 137 9.53 10.01 -6.57
C ASP A 137 8.74 9.42 -5.40
N MET A 138 8.37 8.12 -5.46
CA MET A 138 7.79 7.38 -4.34
C MET A 138 8.72 7.34 -3.13
N LYS A 139 10.00 7.00 -3.31
CA LYS A 139 10.99 6.97 -2.22
C LYS A 139 11.11 8.33 -1.52
N LEU A 140 11.15 9.42 -2.29
CA LEU A 140 11.23 10.76 -1.72
C LEU A 140 9.98 11.10 -0.88
N GLU A 141 8.80 10.80 -1.39
CA GLU A 141 7.55 11.12 -0.69
C GLU A 141 7.34 10.22 0.53
N ILE A 142 7.58 8.91 0.41
CA ILE A 142 7.48 7.97 1.54
C ILE A 142 8.47 8.34 2.64
N ASN A 143 9.75 8.60 2.31
CA ASN A 143 10.74 9.00 3.31
C ASN A 143 10.32 10.29 4.02
N ARG A 144 9.78 11.27 3.30
CA ARG A 144 9.27 12.51 3.91
C ARG A 144 8.15 12.23 4.92
N ILE A 145 7.20 11.36 4.57
CA ILE A 145 6.11 10.98 5.49
C ILE A 145 6.69 10.26 6.72
N LEU A 146 7.58 9.29 6.52
CA LEU A 146 8.16 8.51 7.61
C LEU A 146 9.06 9.35 8.54
N ASP A 147 9.82 10.30 7.98
CA ASP A 147 10.69 11.21 8.77
C ASP A 147 9.86 12.17 9.65
N ASP A 148 8.67 12.58 9.16
CA ASP A 148 7.75 13.45 9.89
C ASP A 148 6.88 12.67 10.90
N SER A 149 6.87 11.32 10.83
CA SER A 149 6.02 10.43 11.63
C SER A 149 6.82 9.74 12.72
N ASN A 150 6.47 9.99 13.99
CA ASN A 150 6.96 9.19 15.12
C ASN A 150 5.89 9.21 16.22
N PHE A 151 5.04 8.22 16.21
CA PHE A 151 3.87 8.11 17.08
C PHE A 151 4.09 7.23 18.32
N GLY A 152 5.33 7.01 18.74
CA GLY A 152 5.70 6.12 19.84
C GLY A 152 4.74 6.10 21.03
N ASN A 153 4.62 4.93 21.67
CA ASN A 153 3.67 4.61 22.75
C ASN A 153 2.17 4.57 22.35
N VAL A 154 1.89 4.35 21.07
CA VAL A 154 0.52 4.16 20.56
C VAL A 154 0.43 2.74 19.98
N SER A 155 -0.63 2.02 20.36
CA SER A 155 -0.89 0.66 19.89
C SER A 155 -2.00 0.61 18.85
N VAL A 156 -1.85 -0.29 17.86
CA VAL A 156 -2.83 -0.50 16.79
C VAL A 156 -3.19 -1.98 16.65
N TYR A 157 -4.46 -2.25 16.43
CA TYR A 157 -4.94 -3.48 15.82
C TYR A 157 -5.33 -3.20 14.37
N HIS A 158 -4.71 -3.94 13.42
CA HIS A 158 -5.07 -3.85 12.01
C HIS A 158 -5.84 -5.09 11.59
N GLU A 159 -7.11 -4.95 11.25
CA GLU A 159 -8.00 -6.03 10.83
C GLU A 159 -8.01 -6.14 9.31
N ILE A 160 -7.69 -7.32 8.78
CA ILE A 160 -7.72 -7.63 7.34
C ILE A 160 -8.79 -8.66 6.96
N GLY A 161 -9.56 -9.15 7.91
CA GLY A 161 -10.68 -10.07 7.71
C GLY A 161 -11.38 -10.36 9.03
N TYR A 162 -12.70 -10.62 8.97
CA TYR A 162 -13.53 -10.92 10.13
C TYR A 162 -14.48 -12.11 9.92
N THR A 163 -15.12 -12.18 8.76
CA THR A 163 -16.21 -13.14 8.50
C THR A 163 -15.78 -14.62 8.61
N TYR A 164 -14.56 -14.93 8.18
CA TYR A 164 -13.99 -16.30 8.19
C TYR A 164 -12.90 -16.49 9.26
N GLY A 165 -12.80 -15.58 10.18
CA GLY A 165 -11.81 -15.51 11.23
C GLY A 165 -11.19 -14.12 11.34
N ILE A 166 -10.70 -13.80 12.52
CA ILE A 166 -10.00 -12.54 12.75
C ILE A 166 -8.56 -12.70 12.26
N TYR A 167 -8.22 -11.93 11.23
CA TYR A 167 -6.86 -11.88 10.69
C TYR A 167 -6.29 -10.48 10.86
N SER A 168 -4.99 -10.43 11.13
CA SER A 168 -4.24 -9.19 11.32
C SER A 168 -3.00 -9.17 10.43
N VAL A 169 -2.12 -8.20 10.64
CA VAL A 169 -0.82 -8.07 9.98
C VAL A 169 0.28 -8.18 11.02
N ASN A 170 1.37 -8.89 10.72
CA ASN A 170 2.56 -8.91 11.58
C ASN A 170 3.74 -8.20 10.90
N ASN A 171 4.93 -8.25 11.52
CA ASN A 171 6.13 -7.59 10.99
C ASN A 171 6.67 -8.19 9.67
N ASP A 172 6.17 -9.33 9.24
CA ASP A 172 6.54 -9.95 7.95
C ASP A 172 5.66 -9.45 6.78
N SER A 173 4.70 -8.55 7.04
CA SER A 173 3.87 -7.90 6.03
C SER A 173 4.32 -6.46 5.75
N LEU A 174 4.00 -5.94 4.55
CA LEU A 174 4.26 -4.54 4.17
C LEU A 174 3.62 -3.55 5.16
N ILE A 175 2.37 -3.78 5.56
CA ILE A 175 1.65 -2.92 6.50
C ILE A 175 2.31 -2.94 7.87
N GLY A 176 2.71 -4.11 8.36
CA GLY A 176 3.44 -4.23 9.63
C GLY A 176 4.79 -3.50 9.61
N GLN A 177 5.52 -3.56 8.48
CA GLN A 177 6.75 -2.80 8.29
C GLN A 177 6.51 -1.28 8.29
N ILE A 178 5.39 -0.82 7.72
CA ILE A 178 5.02 0.60 7.75
C ILE A 178 4.75 1.04 9.19
N TYR A 179 3.95 0.29 9.97
CA TYR A 179 3.70 0.59 11.39
C TYR A 179 4.99 0.67 12.20
N ASN A 180 5.89 -0.28 12.00
CA ASN A 180 7.19 -0.27 12.65
C ASN A 180 8.01 0.99 12.28
N SER A 181 7.96 1.41 11.00
CA SER A 181 8.69 2.58 10.50
C SER A 181 8.16 3.91 11.06
N ILE A 182 6.86 4.00 11.36
CA ILE A 182 6.25 5.20 12.00
C ILE A 182 6.21 5.12 13.54
N GLY A 183 6.80 4.08 14.12
CA GLY A 183 6.93 3.93 15.57
C GLY A 183 5.64 3.53 16.30
N VAL A 184 4.66 2.94 15.59
CA VAL A 184 3.40 2.45 16.18
C VAL A 184 3.54 1.00 16.58
N GLU A 185 3.10 0.63 17.78
CA GLU A 185 3.08 -0.73 18.28
C GLU A 185 1.90 -1.51 17.69
N ASN A 186 2.19 -2.39 16.74
CA ASN A 186 1.18 -3.31 16.21
C ASN A 186 1.01 -4.50 17.17
N ILE A 187 -0.21 -4.72 17.71
CA ILE A 187 -0.48 -5.78 18.69
C ILE A 187 -0.20 -7.18 18.15
N ALA A 188 -0.26 -7.38 16.82
CA ALA A 188 0.02 -8.64 16.16
C ALA A 188 1.47 -8.75 15.63
N SER A 189 2.36 -7.80 15.97
CA SER A 189 3.72 -7.70 15.40
C SER A 189 4.57 -8.96 15.54
N GLN A 190 4.37 -9.74 16.60
CA GLN A 190 5.12 -10.96 16.92
C GLN A 190 4.27 -12.23 16.82
N GLU A 191 3.01 -12.10 16.36
CA GLU A 191 2.14 -13.28 16.23
C GLU A 191 2.65 -14.21 15.13
N GLU A 192 2.64 -15.50 15.42
CA GLU A 192 3.09 -16.52 14.48
C GLU A 192 2.10 -16.67 13.33
N ASP A 193 2.63 -16.68 12.13
CA ASP A 193 1.92 -17.05 10.93
C ASP A 193 2.53 -18.33 10.34
N PRO A 194 1.87 -19.51 10.51
CA PRO A 194 2.38 -20.80 10.03
C PRO A 194 2.62 -20.87 8.53
N PHE A 195 1.99 -19.96 7.76
CA PHE A 195 2.13 -19.91 6.31
C PHE A 195 3.21 -18.93 5.85
N GLY A 196 3.76 -18.13 6.76
CA GLY A 196 4.76 -17.11 6.45
C GLY A 196 4.23 -16.00 5.52
N SER A 197 2.91 -15.79 5.51
CA SER A 197 2.27 -14.79 4.67
C SER A 197 2.37 -13.37 5.23
N GLY A 198 2.60 -13.24 6.54
CA GLY A 198 2.56 -11.99 7.28
C GLY A 198 1.17 -11.64 7.82
N TYR A 199 0.21 -12.58 7.74
CA TYR A 199 -1.19 -12.37 8.09
C TYR A 199 -1.66 -13.39 9.14
N PRO A 200 -1.26 -13.24 10.42
CA PRO A 200 -1.63 -14.17 11.48
C PRO A 200 -3.12 -14.11 11.80
N ALA A 201 -3.67 -15.27 12.22
CA ALA A 201 -5.00 -15.33 12.81
C ALA A 201 -4.91 -14.93 14.29
N LEU A 202 -5.87 -14.13 14.75
CA LEU A 202 -6.02 -13.74 16.16
C LEU A 202 -7.34 -14.31 16.72
N SER A 203 -7.44 -14.36 18.05
CA SER A 203 -8.71 -14.54 18.73
C SER A 203 -9.32 -13.19 19.14
N GLU A 204 -10.64 -13.13 19.33
CA GLU A 204 -11.29 -11.93 19.86
C GLU A 204 -10.76 -11.57 21.24
N GLU A 205 -10.49 -12.58 22.09
CA GLU A 205 -9.91 -12.41 23.41
C GLU A 205 -8.54 -11.75 23.36
N ALA A 206 -7.68 -12.12 22.39
CA ALA A 206 -6.36 -11.51 22.24
C ALA A 206 -6.45 -10.03 21.88
N VAL A 207 -7.39 -9.63 21.01
CA VAL A 207 -7.64 -8.24 20.70
C VAL A 207 -8.17 -7.47 21.93
N ILE A 208 -9.11 -8.09 22.69
CA ILE A 208 -9.69 -7.48 23.89
C ILE A 208 -8.64 -7.31 24.99
N GLU A 209 -7.81 -8.32 25.23
CA GLU A 209 -6.73 -8.27 26.24
C GLU A 209 -5.66 -7.25 25.89
N SER A 210 -5.32 -7.11 24.61
CA SER A 210 -4.37 -6.11 24.14
C SER A 210 -4.89 -4.68 24.26
N ASN A 211 -6.22 -4.49 24.22
CA ASN A 211 -6.90 -3.21 24.35
C ASN A 211 -6.25 -2.06 23.55
N PRO A 212 -6.18 -2.15 22.22
CA PRO A 212 -5.43 -1.22 21.38
C PRO A 212 -5.99 0.21 21.46
N ASP A 213 -5.10 1.20 21.27
CA ASP A 213 -5.46 2.62 21.21
C ASP A 213 -6.18 2.98 19.90
N PHE A 214 -5.87 2.23 18.84
CA PHE A 214 -6.43 2.40 17.49
C PHE A 214 -6.85 1.06 16.90
N ILE A 215 -7.91 1.11 16.07
CA ILE A 215 -8.30 0.01 15.19
C ILE A 215 -8.33 0.53 13.76
N VAL A 216 -7.63 -0.17 12.87
CA VAL A 216 -7.66 0.07 11.43
C VAL A 216 -8.27 -1.15 10.74
N VAL A 217 -9.35 -0.95 10.00
CA VAL A 217 -10.05 -2.00 9.25
C VAL A 217 -9.70 -1.85 7.77
N GLY A 218 -8.97 -2.83 7.23
CA GLY A 218 -8.45 -2.84 5.86
C GLY A 218 -9.17 -3.85 4.94
N HIS A 219 -10.46 -4.08 5.15
CA HIS A 219 -11.29 -4.98 4.34
C HIS A 219 -12.74 -4.51 4.30
N SER A 220 -13.53 -5.07 3.40
CA SER A 220 -14.94 -4.71 3.20
C SER A 220 -15.94 -5.75 3.70
N ASP A 221 -15.52 -6.86 4.30
CA ASP A 221 -16.40 -7.93 4.77
C ASP A 221 -17.02 -7.70 6.16
N TYR A 222 -16.93 -6.47 6.67
CA TYR A 222 -17.57 -6.09 7.93
C TYR A 222 -19.09 -5.91 7.76
N LEU A 223 -19.87 -6.53 8.65
CA LEU A 223 -21.33 -6.43 8.64
C LEU A 223 -21.82 -5.03 9.07
N ASN A 224 -21.05 -4.33 9.90
CA ASN A 224 -21.35 -3.00 10.43
C ASN A 224 -20.07 -2.26 10.77
N LYS A 225 -20.03 -0.96 10.48
CA LYS A 225 -18.92 -0.07 10.87
C LYS A 225 -18.89 0.24 12.36
N ASP A 226 -19.98 0.00 13.08
CA ASP A 226 -20.03 0.12 14.55
C ASP A 226 -19.46 -1.16 15.18
N LEU A 227 -18.18 -1.14 15.53
CA LEU A 227 -17.50 -2.27 16.15
C LEU A 227 -17.95 -2.48 17.62
N SER A 228 -18.64 -1.53 18.24
CA SER A 228 -19.12 -1.66 19.62
C SER A 228 -20.18 -2.77 19.78
N ILE A 229 -20.81 -3.20 18.69
CA ILE A 229 -21.80 -4.30 18.68
C ILE A 229 -21.16 -5.69 18.79
N ARG A 230 -19.85 -5.82 18.56
CA ARG A 230 -19.11 -7.06 18.77
C ARG A 230 -18.98 -7.31 20.27
N ASP A 231 -19.06 -8.57 20.69
CA ASP A 231 -19.04 -8.92 22.12
C ASP A 231 -17.71 -8.50 22.78
N GLY A 232 -17.80 -7.69 23.82
CA GLY A 232 -16.65 -7.15 24.55
C GLY A 232 -15.96 -5.92 23.91
N TRP A 233 -16.16 -5.65 22.62
CA TRP A 233 -15.44 -4.60 21.88
C TRP A 233 -15.86 -3.18 22.27
N GLY A 234 -17.07 -2.99 22.76
CA GLY A 234 -17.54 -1.69 23.24
C GLY A 234 -16.71 -1.10 24.38
N ASN A 235 -15.88 -1.90 25.06
CA ASN A 235 -15.01 -1.45 26.14
C ASN A 235 -13.57 -1.15 25.69
N LEU A 236 -13.22 -1.44 24.43
CA LEU A 236 -11.89 -1.16 23.89
C LEU A 236 -11.61 0.34 23.87
N THR A 237 -10.40 0.72 24.24
CA THR A 237 -9.92 2.12 24.21
C THR A 237 -10.15 2.76 22.84
N ALA A 238 -9.82 2.06 21.77
CA ALA A 238 -10.04 2.53 20.40
C ALA A 238 -11.52 2.84 20.12
N VAL A 239 -12.44 1.97 20.55
CA VAL A 239 -13.88 2.14 20.28
C VAL A 239 -14.45 3.29 21.11
N GLN A 240 -14.09 3.38 22.40
CA GLN A 240 -14.55 4.44 23.30
C GLN A 240 -14.07 5.83 22.87
N ASN A 241 -12.86 5.91 22.33
CA ASN A 241 -12.27 7.16 21.87
C ASN A 241 -12.60 7.49 20.41
N SER A 242 -13.39 6.65 19.72
CA SER A 242 -13.70 6.79 18.28
C SER A 242 -12.46 6.69 17.39
N ASN A 243 -11.42 6.00 17.81
CA ASN A 243 -10.18 5.74 17.07
C ASN A 243 -10.32 4.47 16.21
N VAL A 244 -11.41 4.36 15.44
CA VAL A 244 -11.69 3.28 14.52
C VAL A 244 -11.71 3.85 13.11
N TYR A 245 -10.79 3.38 12.25
CA TYR A 245 -10.58 3.87 10.90
C TYR A 245 -10.80 2.75 9.88
N PHE A 246 -11.47 3.08 8.78
CA PHE A 246 -11.73 2.15 7.69
C PHE A 246 -10.92 2.61 6.48
N LEU A 247 -9.97 1.79 6.07
CA LEU A 247 -9.22 2.01 4.83
C LEU A 247 -10.06 1.58 3.62
N ASP A 248 -9.75 2.16 2.49
CA ASP A 248 -10.23 1.66 1.21
C ASP A 248 -9.64 0.26 0.95
N ASP A 249 -10.48 -0.71 0.60
CA ASP A 249 -10.11 -2.11 0.41
C ASP A 249 -9.07 -2.27 -0.70
N THR A 250 -9.24 -1.51 -1.80
CA THR A 250 -8.28 -1.48 -2.91
C THR A 250 -6.92 -0.97 -2.46
N LEU A 251 -6.89 0.05 -1.60
CA LEU A 251 -5.66 0.61 -1.06
C LEU A 251 -4.96 -0.36 -0.10
N ALA A 252 -5.74 -1.05 0.74
CA ALA A 252 -5.21 -2.01 1.72
C ALA A 252 -4.65 -3.29 1.07
N SER A 253 -5.16 -3.68 -0.10
CA SER A 253 -4.83 -4.91 -0.80
C SER A 253 -3.84 -4.74 -1.97
N ASN A 254 -3.40 -3.51 -2.27
CA ASN A 254 -2.42 -3.22 -3.33
C ASN A 254 -1.04 -2.88 -2.77
N TRP A 255 0.00 -3.35 -3.46
CA TRP A 255 1.41 -3.06 -3.15
C TRP A 255 2.17 -2.47 -4.35
N GLY A 256 1.46 -1.75 -5.22
CA GLY A 256 1.98 -1.09 -6.42
C GLY A 256 2.36 0.37 -6.18
N THR A 257 2.08 1.22 -7.17
CA THR A 257 2.41 2.64 -7.09
C THR A 257 1.53 3.42 -6.11
N THR A 258 0.39 2.87 -5.71
CA THR A 258 -0.50 3.38 -4.66
C THR A 258 0.01 3.19 -3.23
N THR A 259 1.15 2.51 -3.04
CA THR A 259 1.78 2.34 -1.71
C THR A 259 2.10 3.68 -1.04
N VAL A 260 2.33 4.76 -1.81
CA VAL A 260 2.51 6.11 -1.24
C VAL A 260 1.26 6.55 -0.49
N GLU A 261 0.08 6.36 -1.10
CA GLU A 261 -1.21 6.68 -0.51
C GLU A 261 -1.52 5.81 0.70
N LEU A 262 -1.11 4.54 0.68
CA LEU A 262 -1.22 3.64 1.83
C LEU A 262 -0.39 4.16 3.02
N VAL A 263 0.88 4.47 2.80
CA VAL A 263 1.75 5.02 3.86
C VAL A 263 1.19 6.33 4.41
N LYS A 264 0.72 7.22 3.54
CA LYS A 264 0.09 8.49 3.94
C LYS A 264 -1.18 8.27 4.75
N SER A 265 -2.05 7.34 4.33
CA SER A 265 -3.30 7.04 5.02
C SER A 265 -3.03 6.44 6.40
N LEU A 266 -2.09 5.50 6.51
CA LEU A 266 -1.71 4.89 7.79
C LEU A 266 -1.07 5.91 8.74
N SER A 267 -0.18 6.78 8.27
CA SER A 267 0.39 7.86 9.11
C SER A 267 -0.67 8.86 9.55
N GLY A 268 -1.58 9.24 8.65
CA GLY A 268 -2.66 10.20 8.92
C GLY A 268 -3.61 9.76 10.04
N VAL A 269 -3.82 8.44 10.21
CA VAL A 269 -4.63 7.88 11.32
C VAL A 269 -4.13 8.36 12.69
N PHE A 270 -2.82 8.44 12.87
CA PHE A 270 -2.21 8.77 14.17
C PHE A 270 -1.93 10.26 14.34
N GLU A 271 -1.76 11.03 13.27
CA GLU A 271 -1.50 12.48 13.30
C GLU A 271 -2.65 13.24 13.95
N GLU A 272 -3.90 12.89 13.62
CA GLU A 272 -5.10 13.56 14.13
C GLU A 272 -5.24 13.41 15.66
N SER A 273 -4.88 12.25 16.18
CA SER A 273 -4.84 11.97 17.61
C SER A 273 -3.71 12.70 18.34
N ALA A 274 -2.51 12.76 17.73
CA ALA A 274 -1.37 13.47 18.30
C ALA A 274 -1.66 14.97 18.45
N GLN A 275 -2.32 15.59 17.48
CA GLN A 275 -2.73 17.00 17.55
C GLN A 275 -3.76 17.24 18.65
N THR A 276 -4.73 16.34 18.81
CA THR A 276 -5.77 16.44 19.84
C THR A 276 -5.17 16.36 21.25
N ASN A 277 -4.20 15.49 21.47
CA ASN A 277 -3.48 15.36 22.73
C ASN A 277 -2.69 16.63 23.08
N VAL A 278 -1.98 17.22 22.12
CA VAL A 278 -1.23 18.48 22.32
C VAL A 278 -2.17 19.63 22.72
N TYR A 279 -3.34 19.76 22.10
CA TYR A 279 -4.33 20.77 22.49
C TYR A 279 -4.91 20.50 23.88
N SER A 280 -5.17 19.26 24.24
CA SER A 280 -5.64 18.87 25.58
C SER A 280 -4.61 19.22 26.66
N ASP A 281 -3.34 18.91 26.44
CA ASP A 281 -2.24 19.24 27.36
C ASP A 281 -2.04 20.75 27.51
N TYR A 282 -2.18 21.51 26.44
CA TYR A 282 -2.15 22.98 26.48
C TYR A 282 -3.30 23.57 27.29
N LEU A 283 -4.52 23.02 27.15
CA LEU A 283 -5.68 23.46 27.94
C LEU A 283 -5.53 23.10 29.40
N LEU A 284 -5.00 21.93 29.74
CA LEU A 284 -4.69 21.52 31.10
C LEU A 284 -3.61 22.43 31.72
N LEU A 285 -2.56 22.75 31.01
CA LEU A 285 -1.51 23.68 31.46
C LEU A 285 -2.07 25.08 31.69
N LEU A 286 -2.90 25.59 30.79
CA LEU A 286 -3.58 26.89 30.95
C LEU A 286 -4.50 26.89 32.16
N SER A 287 -5.29 25.83 32.37
CA SER A 287 -6.18 25.71 33.53
C SER A 287 -5.40 25.68 34.86
N PHE A 288 -4.26 25.00 34.90
CA PHE A 288 -3.35 24.95 36.04
C PHE A 288 -2.74 26.34 36.35
N ILE A 289 -2.28 27.08 35.31
CA ILE A 289 -1.77 28.43 35.45
C ILE A 289 -2.85 29.38 36.03
N VAL A 290 -4.09 29.28 35.51
CA VAL A 290 -5.21 30.08 36.03
C VAL A 290 -5.51 29.75 37.50
N LEU A 291 -5.52 28.46 37.88
CA LEU A 291 -5.72 28.02 39.23
C LEU A 291 -4.66 28.55 40.20
N VAL A 292 -3.38 28.44 39.80
CA VAL A 292 -2.24 28.96 40.60
C VAL A 292 -2.30 30.47 40.75
N THR A 293 -2.67 31.22 39.72
CA THR A 293 -2.83 32.67 39.80
C THR A 293 -4.00 33.09 40.69
N MET A 294 -5.12 32.37 40.62
CA MET A 294 -6.26 32.61 41.53
C MET A 294 -5.87 32.35 42.99
N LEU A 295 -5.21 31.25 43.29
CA LEU A 295 -4.69 30.93 44.62
C LEU A 295 -3.75 32.04 45.15
N PHE A 296 -2.85 32.53 44.31
CA PHE A 296 -1.91 33.58 44.67
C PHE A 296 -2.60 34.92 44.95
N VAL A 297 -3.64 35.27 44.17
CA VAL A 297 -4.47 36.47 44.42
C VAL A 297 -5.26 36.33 45.70
N PHE A 298 -5.82 35.13 45.97
CA PHE A 298 -6.61 34.85 47.18
C PHE A 298 -5.74 34.93 48.45
N THR A 299 -4.56 34.34 48.46
CA THR A 299 -3.61 34.40 49.60
C THR A 299 -3.12 35.81 49.87
N ARG A 300 -2.88 36.64 48.82
CA ARG A 300 -2.54 38.08 49.00
C ARG A 300 -3.70 38.91 49.61
N LYS A 301 -4.95 38.55 49.33
CA LYS A 301 -6.13 39.25 49.84
C LYS A 301 -6.33 38.94 51.31
N THR A 302 -6.19 37.69 51.73
CA THR A 302 -6.32 37.24 53.10
C THR A 302 -5.24 37.81 54.04
N THR A 303 -3.98 37.94 53.53
CA THR A 303 -2.88 38.58 54.31
C THR A 303 -3.02 40.07 54.45
N LYS A 304 -3.82 40.77 53.63
CA LYS A 304 -4.11 42.23 53.79
C LYS A 304 -5.28 42.51 54.74
N GLU A 305 -6.18 41.54 54.98
CA GLU A 305 -7.29 41.69 55.90
C GLU A 305 -6.93 41.32 57.37
N THR A 306 -5.76 40.70 57.56
CA THR A 306 -5.27 40.29 58.91
C THR A 306 -4.13 41.13 59.43
N ALA A 307 -3.71 42.19 58.73
CA ALA A 307 -2.70 43.19 59.10
C ALA A 307 -3.35 44.57 59.32
#